data_87895cbe201a32e45766b5ec42323410
#
_entry.id   87895cbe201a32e45766b5ec42323410
#
_cell.length_a   1.000
_cell.length_b   1.000
_cell.length_c   1.000
_cell.angle_alpha   90.00
_cell.angle_beta   90.00
_cell.angle_gamma   90.00
#
_symmetry.space_group_name_H-M   'P 1'
#
loop_
_entity.id
_entity.type
_entity.pdbx_description
1 polymer ?
#
loop_
_entity_poly.entity_id
_entity_poly.type
_entity_poly.pdbx_seq_one_letter_code
_entity_poly.pdbx_strand_id
1 'polypeptide(L)'
;MLQLDTEVGWDGITKATPLKYYPPEPPNLTDPVEVLEGLQNGDKELWDVNLNNVEVSEKQMLDIFDALRGNEVLTKLSVANTNLTDWAAANLCHTLECNKAIESLNIESNNVTPQTLAKLFASLNVQESVTELKAMNQAAQVLGNKVEMSIAQAVENNFFSKDQ
;
A
#
# COMPACT_ATOMS: atom_id res chain seq x y z
N MET A 1 5.00 44.56 -28.17
CA MET A 1 6.48 44.46 -28.02
C MET A 1 6.74 43.73 -26.73
N LEU A 2 6.91 42.39 -26.80
CA LEU A 2 7.17 41.54 -25.66
C LEU A 2 8.66 41.71 -25.31
N GLN A 3 8.95 42.28 -24.14
CA GLN A 3 10.28 42.24 -23.58
C GLN A 3 10.58 40.79 -23.18
N LEU A 4 11.48 40.16 -23.89
CA LEU A 4 12.15 38.94 -23.46
C LEU A 4 13.03 39.33 -22.27
N ASP A 5 12.71 38.84 -21.08
CA ASP A 5 13.60 38.89 -19.94
C ASP A 5 14.89 38.20 -20.33
N THR A 6 15.95 38.96 -20.38
CA THR A 6 17.30 38.46 -20.62
C THR A 6 17.69 37.51 -19.51
N GLU A 7 18.07 36.32 -19.91
CA GLU A 7 18.63 35.24 -19.11
C GLU A 7 19.52 35.81 -18.00
N VAL A 8 19.14 35.58 -16.76
CA VAL A 8 20.08 35.66 -15.65
C VAL A 8 20.95 34.41 -15.78
N GLY A 9 22.11 34.56 -16.41
CA GLY A 9 23.09 33.51 -16.55
C GLY A 9 23.43 32.95 -15.18
N TRP A 10 23.60 31.65 -15.12
CA TRP A 10 24.06 30.96 -13.90
C TRP A 10 25.36 31.61 -13.39
N ASP A 11 25.36 32.14 -12.17
CA ASP A 11 26.48 32.84 -11.53
C ASP A 11 27.54 31.89 -10.93
N GLY A 12 27.41 30.58 -11.16
CA GLY A 12 28.33 29.57 -10.64
C GLY A 12 28.05 29.17 -9.20
N ILE A 13 27.05 29.73 -8.54
CA ILE A 13 26.71 29.45 -7.15
C ILE A 13 25.30 28.85 -7.07
N THR A 14 25.23 27.58 -6.75
CA THR A 14 23.96 26.92 -6.45
C THR A 14 23.50 27.36 -5.04
N LYS A 15 22.52 28.21 -4.97
CA LYS A 15 21.90 28.59 -3.68
C LYS A 15 21.05 27.43 -3.19
N ALA A 16 21.34 26.93 -2.01
CA ALA A 16 20.49 25.93 -1.37
C ALA A 16 19.07 26.48 -1.20
N THR A 17 18.09 25.71 -1.65
CA THR A 17 16.69 26.03 -1.36
C THR A 17 16.48 25.98 0.15
N PRO A 18 15.86 27.00 0.79
CA PRO A 18 15.57 26.94 2.21
C PRO A 18 14.79 25.67 2.54
N LEU A 19 15.23 24.96 3.59
CA LEU A 19 14.49 23.81 4.10
C LEU A 19 13.07 24.25 4.48
N LYS A 20 12.08 23.74 3.79
CA LYS A 20 10.69 23.88 4.21
C LYS A 20 10.49 23.04 5.47
N TYR A 21 10.20 23.66 6.58
CA TYR A 21 9.74 22.95 7.77
C TYR A 21 8.30 22.53 7.55
N TYR A 22 8.07 21.22 7.50
CA TYR A 22 6.74 20.63 7.55
C TYR A 22 6.51 20.21 9.01
N PRO A 23 5.45 20.71 9.66
CA PRO A 23 5.11 20.20 10.99
C PRO A 23 4.89 18.69 10.91
N PRO A 24 5.27 17.95 11.96
CA PRO A 24 4.98 16.51 11.99
C PRO A 24 3.48 16.26 11.82
N GLU A 25 3.14 15.24 11.07
CA GLU A 25 1.73 14.81 10.93
C GLU A 25 1.18 14.44 12.32
N PRO A 26 -0.10 14.74 12.59
CA PRO A 26 -0.73 14.33 13.83
C PRO A 26 -0.71 12.79 13.93
N PRO A 27 -0.57 12.24 15.15
CA PRO A 27 -0.57 10.80 15.34
C PRO A 27 -1.89 10.19 14.84
N ASN A 28 -1.80 9.04 14.19
CA ASN A 28 -2.97 8.26 13.83
C ASN A 28 -3.51 7.58 15.11
N LEU A 29 -4.76 7.86 15.48
CA LEU A 29 -5.40 7.36 16.69
C LEU A 29 -6.40 6.21 16.40
N THR A 30 -6.38 5.64 15.19
CA THR A 30 -7.25 4.52 14.84
C THR A 30 -6.93 3.32 15.73
N ASP A 31 -7.94 2.75 16.38
CA ASP A 31 -7.80 1.56 17.22
C ASP A 31 -8.00 0.30 16.36
N PRO A 32 -6.99 -0.59 16.24
CA PRO A 32 -7.11 -1.85 15.52
C PRO A 32 -8.21 -2.77 16.05
N VAL A 33 -8.57 -2.66 17.34
CA VAL A 33 -9.64 -3.48 17.95
C VAL A 33 -11.00 -3.00 17.46
N GLU A 34 -11.24 -1.69 17.45
CA GLU A 34 -12.47 -1.11 16.91
C GLU A 34 -12.63 -1.41 15.42
N VAL A 35 -11.54 -1.37 14.65
CA VAL A 35 -11.53 -1.75 13.23
C VAL A 35 -11.95 -3.21 13.07
N LEU A 36 -11.39 -4.12 13.85
CA LEU A 36 -11.73 -5.54 13.78
C LEU A 36 -13.20 -5.79 14.12
N GLU A 37 -13.69 -5.17 15.19
CA GLU A 37 -15.10 -5.25 15.59
C GLU A 37 -16.04 -4.72 14.49
N GLY A 38 -15.71 -3.58 13.89
CA GLY A 38 -16.48 -3.00 12.79
C GLY A 38 -16.53 -3.92 11.57
N LEU A 39 -15.40 -4.52 11.19
CA LEU A 39 -15.32 -5.49 10.07
C LEU A 39 -16.17 -6.74 10.36
N GLN A 40 -16.11 -7.29 11.57
CA GLN A 40 -16.86 -8.48 11.97
C GLN A 40 -18.37 -8.21 12.05
N ASN A 41 -18.77 -7.01 12.44
CA ASN A 41 -20.17 -6.59 12.51
C ASN A 41 -20.74 -6.14 11.16
N GLY A 42 -19.91 -6.06 10.11
CA GLY A 42 -20.33 -5.60 8.78
C GLY A 42 -20.75 -4.13 8.75
N ASP A 43 -20.00 -3.28 9.48
CA ASP A 43 -20.27 -1.84 9.54
C ASP A 43 -20.15 -1.22 8.13
N LYS A 44 -21.25 -0.63 7.67
CA LYS A 44 -21.37 -0.06 6.32
C LYS A 44 -20.62 1.27 6.16
N GLU A 45 -20.29 1.92 7.26
CA GLU A 45 -19.52 3.17 7.24
C GLU A 45 -18.00 2.90 7.19
N LEU A 46 -17.57 1.64 7.40
CA LEU A 46 -16.17 1.24 7.43
C LEU A 46 -15.65 0.86 6.02
N TRP A 47 -15.71 1.80 5.08
CA TRP A 47 -15.26 1.63 3.70
C TRP A 47 -13.78 2.02 3.48
N ASP A 48 -13.19 2.78 4.41
CA ASP A 48 -11.79 3.23 4.40
C ASP A 48 -11.17 2.98 5.77
N VAL A 49 -10.15 2.15 5.84
CA VAL A 49 -9.39 1.85 7.07
C VAL A 49 -7.96 2.32 6.89
N ASN A 50 -7.56 3.24 7.76
CA ASN A 50 -6.21 3.79 7.82
C ASN A 50 -5.55 3.44 9.15
N LEU A 51 -4.66 2.44 9.12
CA LEU A 51 -3.81 2.02 10.25
C LEU A 51 -2.35 2.48 10.09
N ASN A 52 -2.08 3.46 9.22
CA ASN A 52 -0.71 3.93 9.00
C ASN A 52 -0.08 4.42 10.29
N ASN A 53 1.15 4.00 10.55
CA ASN A 53 1.93 4.35 11.74
C ASN A 53 1.28 3.90 13.07
N VAL A 54 0.30 3.02 13.04
CA VAL A 54 -0.31 2.43 14.23
C VAL A 54 0.46 1.17 14.60
N GLU A 55 0.71 0.97 15.88
CA GLU A 55 1.29 -0.27 16.38
C GLU A 55 0.21 -1.38 16.36
N VAL A 56 0.37 -2.31 15.44
CA VAL A 56 -0.56 -3.44 15.26
C VAL A 56 0.21 -4.73 15.51
N SER A 57 -0.23 -5.55 16.46
CA SER A 57 0.37 -6.87 16.67
C SER A 57 0.11 -7.78 15.48
N GLU A 58 1.02 -8.73 15.23
CA GLU A 58 0.87 -9.69 14.12
C GLU A 58 -0.47 -10.44 14.21
N LYS A 59 -0.89 -10.80 15.41
CA LYS A 59 -2.20 -11.46 15.62
C LYS A 59 -3.37 -10.57 15.19
N GLN A 60 -3.39 -9.31 15.63
CA GLN A 60 -4.43 -8.36 15.22
C GLN A 60 -4.46 -8.17 13.70
N MET A 61 -3.29 -8.09 13.07
CA MET A 61 -3.18 -7.97 11.62
C MET A 61 -3.79 -9.18 10.90
N LEU A 62 -3.50 -10.39 11.38
CA LEU A 62 -4.08 -11.62 10.84
C LEU A 62 -5.60 -11.66 11.05
N ASP A 63 -6.08 -11.32 12.23
CA ASP A 63 -7.52 -11.29 12.55
C ASP A 63 -8.27 -10.28 11.65
N ILE A 64 -7.67 -9.11 11.37
CA ILE A 64 -8.21 -8.11 10.44
C ILE A 64 -8.26 -8.69 9.01
N PHE A 65 -7.17 -9.31 8.53
CA PHE A 65 -7.15 -9.89 7.18
C PHE A 65 -8.15 -11.03 7.04
N ASP A 66 -8.31 -11.86 8.06
CA ASP A 66 -9.32 -12.92 8.06
C ASP A 66 -10.75 -12.36 8.01
N ALA A 67 -11.04 -11.30 8.75
CA ALA A 67 -12.34 -10.61 8.71
C ALA A 67 -12.62 -9.98 7.34
N LEU A 68 -11.59 -9.58 6.59
CA LEU A 68 -11.74 -9.00 5.25
C LEU A 68 -12.13 -10.01 4.18
N ARG A 69 -11.92 -11.32 4.36
CA ARG A 69 -12.20 -12.33 3.32
C ARG A 69 -13.65 -12.32 2.82
N GLY A 70 -14.59 -12.06 3.70
CA GLY A 70 -16.02 -12.00 3.38
C GLY A 70 -16.59 -10.59 3.44
N ASN A 71 -15.75 -9.56 3.64
CA ASN A 71 -16.21 -8.19 3.72
C ASN A 71 -16.38 -7.60 2.32
N GLU A 72 -17.54 -6.99 2.06
CA GLU A 72 -17.89 -6.37 0.78
C GLU A 72 -17.98 -4.82 0.89
N VAL A 73 -17.64 -4.26 2.06
CA VAL A 73 -17.79 -2.83 2.34
C VAL A 73 -16.48 -2.09 2.24
N LEU A 74 -15.38 -2.68 2.77
CA LEU A 74 -14.09 -2.03 2.79
C LEU A 74 -13.48 -1.98 1.37
N THR A 75 -13.34 -0.77 0.84
CA THR A 75 -12.73 -0.53 -0.47
C THR A 75 -11.29 -0.02 -0.37
N LYS A 76 -10.91 0.57 0.77
CA LYS A 76 -9.56 1.10 0.98
C LYS A 76 -8.95 0.58 2.26
N LEU A 77 -7.75 0.01 2.14
CA LEU A 77 -6.95 -0.47 3.27
C LEU A 77 -5.55 0.14 3.24
N SER A 78 -5.18 0.81 4.30
CA SER A 78 -3.84 1.36 4.46
C SER A 78 -3.21 0.88 5.77
N VAL A 79 -2.11 0.12 5.63
CA VAL A 79 -1.32 -0.46 6.72
C VAL A 79 0.16 -0.10 6.56
N ALA A 80 0.44 1.13 6.14
CA ALA A 80 1.82 1.58 5.97
C ALA A 80 2.51 1.77 7.32
N ASN A 81 3.76 1.33 7.40
CA ASN A 81 4.58 1.42 8.61
C ASN A 81 3.91 0.79 9.86
N THR A 82 3.37 -0.41 9.68
CA THR A 82 2.73 -1.20 10.76
C THR A 82 3.54 -2.45 11.12
N ASN A 83 4.78 -2.55 10.62
CA ASN A 83 5.64 -3.72 10.79
C ASN A 83 5.05 -5.01 10.17
N LEU A 84 4.32 -4.88 9.05
CA LEU A 84 3.78 -6.01 8.31
C LEU A 84 4.90 -6.98 7.93
N THR A 85 4.81 -8.23 8.40
CA THR A 85 5.77 -9.30 8.17
C THR A 85 5.39 -10.13 6.94
N ASP A 86 6.32 -10.96 6.44
CA ASP A 86 6.04 -11.92 5.38
C ASP A 86 4.90 -12.88 5.70
N TRP A 87 4.78 -13.27 6.97
CA TRP A 87 3.71 -14.17 7.42
C TRP A 87 2.33 -13.51 7.29
N ALA A 88 2.19 -12.28 7.79
CA ALA A 88 0.95 -11.53 7.68
C ALA A 88 0.65 -11.14 6.21
N ALA A 89 1.68 -10.78 5.44
CA ALA A 89 1.53 -10.48 4.01
C ALA A 89 1.11 -11.71 3.19
N ALA A 90 1.56 -12.91 3.54
CA ALA A 90 1.09 -14.14 2.90
C ALA A 90 -0.40 -14.41 3.21
N ASN A 91 -0.85 -14.10 4.41
CA ASN A 91 -2.28 -14.16 4.75
C ASN A 91 -3.08 -13.13 3.96
N LEU A 92 -2.56 -11.91 3.81
CA LEU A 92 -3.17 -10.88 2.96
C LEU A 92 -3.32 -11.34 1.50
N CYS A 93 -2.34 -12.05 0.93
CA CYS A 93 -2.48 -12.63 -0.41
C CYS A 93 -3.72 -13.53 -0.52
N HIS A 94 -3.92 -14.44 0.44
CA HIS A 94 -5.10 -15.31 0.47
C HIS A 94 -6.41 -14.53 0.66
N THR A 95 -6.36 -13.48 1.47
CA THR A 95 -7.51 -12.59 1.66
C THR A 95 -7.88 -11.90 0.34
N LEU A 96 -6.90 -11.36 -0.37
CA LEU A 96 -7.12 -10.71 -1.67
C LEU A 96 -7.69 -11.66 -2.73
N GLU A 97 -7.25 -12.91 -2.78
CA GLU A 97 -7.81 -13.91 -3.71
C GLU A 97 -9.33 -14.12 -3.51
N CYS A 98 -9.82 -13.96 -2.27
CA CYS A 98 -11.23 -14.15 -1.89
C CYS A 98 -12.03 -12.84 -1.91
N ASN A 99 -11.42 -11.72 -1.57
CA ASN A 99 -12.09 -10.42 -1.45
C ASN A 99 -12.15 -9.71 -2.81
N LYS A 100 -13.31 -9.18 -3.16
CA LYS A 100 -13.54 -8.45 -4.42
C LYS A 100 -13.92 -6.97 -4.18
N ALA A 101 -13.92 -6.51 -2.94
CA ALA A 101 -14.30 -5.14 -2.59
C ALA A 101 -13.13 -4.19 -2.54
N ILE A 102 -11.93 -4.66 -2.17
CA ILE A 102 -10.75 -3.79 -2.01
C ILE A 102 -10.30 -3.26 -3.37
N GLU A 103 -10.28 -1.93 -3.50
CA GLU A 103 -9.86 -1.18 -4.69
C GLU A 103 -8.51 -0.48 -4.49
N SER A 104 -8.19 -0.05 -3.26
CA SER A 104 -6.94 0.63 -2.92
C SER A 104 -6.27 -0.06 -1.74
N LEU A 105 -4.99 -0.42 -1.92
CA LEU A 105 -4.17 -1.09 -0.91
C LEU A 105 -2.85 -0.35 -0.73
N ASN A 106 -2.54 0.03 0.51
CA ASN A 106 -1.27 0.63 0.87
C ASN A 106 -0.54 -0.21 1.93
N ILE A 107 0.59 -0.79 1.56
CA ILE A 107 1.48 -1.58 2.42
C ILE A 107 2.89 -0.98 2.50
N GLU A 108 3.06 0.30 2.19
CA GLU A 108 4.37 0.96 2.16
C GLU A 108 5.11 0.87 3.51
N SER A 109 6.43 1.00 3.45
CA SER A 109 7.30 1.12 4.64
C SER A 109 7.14 -0.04 5.63
N ASN A 110 7.07 -1.26 5.14
CA ASN A 110 6.94 -2.48 5.93
C ASN A 110 8.14 -3.43 5.77
N ASN A 111 8.04 -4.64 6.29
CA ASN A 111 9.11 -5.64 6.30
C ASN A 111 8.84 -6.82 5.35
N VAL A 112 8.15 -6.56 4.24
CA VAL A 112 7.81 -7.60 3.26
C VAL A 112 8.99 -7.89 2.35
N THR A 113 9.37 -9.17 2.24
CA THR A 113 10.47 -9.58 1.36
C THR A 113 10.08 -9.51 -0.12
N PRO A 114 11.07 -9.41 -1.03
CA PRO A 114 10.82 -9.41 -2.47
C PRO A 114 10.00 -10.59 -2.96
N GLN A 115 10.23 -11.79 -2.39
CA GLN A 115 9.53 -13.01 -2.77
C GLN A 115 8.05 -12.97 -2.37
N THR A 116 7.75 -12.45 -1.18
CA THR A 116 6.37 -12.28 -0.71
C THR A 116 5.67 -11.17 -1.47
N LEU A 117 6.39 -10.10 -1.81
CA LEU A 117 5.87 -9.02 -2.66
C LEU A 117 5.46 -9.55 -4.04
N ALA A 118 6.30 -10.38 -4.68
CA ALA A 118 5.95 -11.00 -5.97
C ALA A 118 4.68 -11.89 -5.88
N LYS A 119 4.49 -12.62 -4.77
CA LYS A 119 3.24 -13.40 -4.53
C LYS A 119 2.03 -12.48 -4.39
N LEU A 120 2.19 -11.35 -3.70
CA LEU A 120 1.11 -10.37 -3.53
C LEU A 120 0.69 -9.81 -4.90
N PHE A 121 1.63 -9.43 -5.76
CA PHE A 121 1.30 -9.00 -7.12
C PHE A 121 0.60 -10.10 -7.92
N ALA A 122 0.99 -11.37 -7.74
CA ALA A 122 0.33 -12.49 -8.40
C ALA A 122 -1.11 -12.69 -7.90
N SER A 123 -1.39 -12.50 -6.60
CA SER A 123 -2.76 -12.60 -6.06
C SER A 123 -3.69 -11.50 -6.57
N LEU A 124 -3.15 -10.33 -6.95
CA LEU A 124 -3.94 -9.26 -7.56
C LEU A 124 -4.51 -9.63 -8.94
N ASN A 125 -3.86 -10.54 -9.67
CA ASN A 125 -4.40 -11.03 -10.95
C ASN A 125 -5.66 -11.89 -10.77
N VAL A 126 -5.82 -12.52 -9.61
CA VAL A 126 -7.02 -13.28 -9.25
C VAL A 126 -8.10 -12.36 -8.71
N GLN A 127 -7.66 -11.33 -7.97
CA GLN A 127 -8.55 -10.41 -7.27
C GLN A 127 -9.25 -9.42 -8.22
N GLU A 128 -8.51 -8.84 -9.18
CA GLU A 128 -8.98 -7.95 -10.27
C GLU A 128 -9.64 -6.62 -9.87
N SER A 129 -10.06 -6.41 -8.61
CA SER A 129 -10.70 -5.16 -8.18
C SER A 129 -9.71 -4.09 -7.71
N VAL A 130 -8.49 -4.46 -7.28
CA VAL A 130 -7.48 -3.48 -6.87
C VAL A 130 -7.01 -2.66 -8.07
N THR A 131 -7.21 -1.35 -7.99
CA THR A 131 -6.79 -0.37 -8.99
C THR A 131 -5.61 0.47 -8.52
N GLU A 132 -5.38 0.54 -7.20
CA GLU A 132 -4.28 1.27 -6.61
C GLU A 132 -3.52 0.40 -5.60
N LEU A 133 -2.21 0.23 -5.83
CA LEU A 133 -1.32 -0.45 -4.90
C LEU A 133 -0.12 0.45 -4.58
N LYS A 134 0.11 0.70 -3.29
CA LYS A 134 1.33 1.33 -2.78
C LYS A 134 2.13 0.31 -1.98
N ALA A 135 3.33 -0.02 -2.44
CA ALA A 135 4.17 -1.07 -1.86
C ALA A 135 5.66 -0.68 -1.78
N MET A 136 5.95 0.62 -1.80
CA MET A 136 7.32 1.14 -1.77
C MET A 136 7.95 1.02 -0.38
N ASN A 137 9.26 1.27 -0.29
CA ASN A 137 10.01 1.36 0.98
C ASN A 137 9.87 0.11 1.87
N GLN A 138 9.94 -1.08 1.28
CA GLN A 138 10.04 -2.29 2.07
C GLN A 138 11.43 -2.41 2.70
N ALA A 139 11.54 -3.08 3.87
CA ALA A 139 12.82 -3.20 4.56
C ALA A 139 13.91 -3.74 3.64
N ALA A 140 14.97 -3.02 3.59
CA ALA A 140 16.29 -3.10 2.96
C ALA A 140 16.67 -4.40 2.21
N GLN A 141 15.87 -4.88 1.29
CA GLN A 141 16.28 -5.94 0.38
C GLN A 141 16.19 -5.46 -1.07
N VAL A 142 17.26 -5.64 -1.81
CA VAL A 142 17.25 -5.42 -3.25
C VAL A 142 16.33 -6.45 -3.88
N LEU A 143 15.38 -6.00 -4.69
CA LEU A 143 14.41 -6.88 -5.37
C LEU A 143 15.11 -7.97 -6.21
N GLY A 144 16.10 -7.59 -6.97
CA GLY A 144 16.83 -8.46 -7.90
C GLY A 144 16.01 -8.83 -9.14
N ASN A 145 16.71 -8.96 -10.26
CA ASN A 145 16.12 -9.09 -11.60
C ASN A 145 15.01 -10.14 -11.71
N LYS A 146 15.15 -11.29 -11.03
CA LYS A 146 14.17 -12.37 -11.11
C LYS A 146 12.82 -11.96 -10.50
N VAL A 147 12.85 -11.27 -9.37
CA VAL A 147 11.64 -10.80 -8.67
C VAL A 147 11.02 -9.64 -9.44
N GLU A 148 11.84 -8.71 -9.90
CA GLU A 148 11.40 -7.58 -10.73
C GLU A 148 10.68 -8.06 -12.01
N MET A 149 11.22 -9.06 -12.69
CA MET A 149 10.58 -9.68 -13.85
C MET A 149 9.24 -10.35 -13.49
N SER A 150 9.17 -11.03 -12.33
CA SER A 150 7.93 -11.66 -11.88
C SER A 150 6.85 -10.64 -11.56
N ILE A 151 7.22 -9.52 -10.94
CA ILE A 151 6.31 -8.40 -10.66
C ILE A 151 5.86 -7.75 -11.97
N ALA A 152 6.78 -7.45 -12.88
CA ALA A 152 6.45 -6.87 -14.18
C ALA A 152 5.45 -7.74 -14.95
N GLN A 153 5.67 -9.05 -15.01
CA GLN A 153 4.75 -9.99 -15.65
C GLN A 153 3.37 -10.02 -14.97
N ALA A 154 3.33 -9.95 -13.64
CA ALA A 154 2.06 -9.90 -12.91
C ALA A 154 1.28 -8.61 -13.23
N VAL A 155 1.97 -7.46 -13.29
CA VAL A 155 1.36 -6.18 -13.66
C VAL A 155 0.85 -6.20 -15.10
N GLU A 156 1.64 -6.71 -16.04
CA GLU A 156 1.20 -6.86 -17.45
C GLU A 156 -0.06 -7.73 -17.55
N ASN A 157 -0.09 -8.88 -16.89
CA ASN A 157 -1.24 -9.77 -16.90
C ASN A 157 -2.50 -9.09 -16.36
N ASN A 158 -2.38 -8.33 -15.26
CA ASN A 158 -3.51 -7.60 -14.67
C ASN A 158 -4.04 -6.50 -15.60
N PHE A 159 -3.15 -5.82 -16.31
CA PHE A 159 -3.54 -4.75 -17.25
C PHE A 159 -4.28 -5.29 -18.46
N PHE A 160 -3.78 -6.35 -19.06
CA PHE A 160 -4.37 -6.91 -20.29
C PHE A 160 -5.65 -7.74 -20.04
N SER A 161 -5.88 -8.25 -18.81
CA SER A 161 -7.13 -8.96 -18.51
C SER A 161 -8.35 -8.04 -18.45
N LYS A 162 -8.16 -6.74 -18.30
CA LYS A 162 -9.25 -5.75 -18.20
C LYS A 162 -9.75 -5.23 -19.56
N ASP A 163 -9.05 -5.54 -20.64
CA ASP A 163 -9.39 -5.08 -21.99
C ASP A 163 -10.13 -6.18 -22.83
N GLN A 164 -10.54 -7.29 -22.21
CA GLN A 164 -11.35 -8.34 -22.85
C GLN A 164 -12.74 -8.41 -22.24
#